data_1be1b59a7619716d5dc5eb0b8ff711b9
#
_entry.id   1be1b59a7619716d5dc5eb0b8ff711b9
#
_cell.length_a   1.000
_cell.length_b   1.000
_cell.length_c   1.000
_cell.angle_alpha   90.00
_cell.angle_beta   90.00
_cell.angle_gamma   90.00
#
_symmetry.space_group_name_H-M   'P 1'
#
loop_
_entity.id
_entity.type
_entity.pdbx_description
1 polymer ?
#
loop_
_entity_poly.entity_id
_entity_poly.type
_entity_poly.pdbx_seq_one_letter_code
_entity_poly.pdbx_strand_id
1 'polypeptide(L)'
;MPDRPYGGIGREGESIMNLHREDLKGKKVLVFGSGISGVGAVKLLAQVGARILLYDGNENLKEEDIRRKLPKDCSCQILLGGLPDEVIESLDLAVMSPGVPQDISPVKRLKEKGVRIWGEVELAYQMGKGKVLAITGTNGKTTTTALLGEIMKAYSDSVFVVGNIGNAYTGAALDTQEDSYVVAEISSFQLETIESFAPKVSAILNITEDHLNRHHTMEEYIRVKELITANQTKEDFCILNYEDPVLRRFGDECPATAVFFSSERRLERGIFLEGDRILLRTGEEELEVVKTNELYLLGKHNYENVMAAAAMAWCAGVPVEIIRRTAMEFRAVPHRIEFVEEIDGVAYYNDSKGTNPDAAIKGIQAMKRPTLLIGGGYDKESSYEEWIRAFDGKVRYLVLIGQTREKIEKAAHECGFYNTILADNLEEAVKICSEKARKGDAVLLSPACASWGQFDNYEQRGDKFKEYVRSMKKEEN
;
A
#
# COMPACT_ATOMS: atom_id res chain seq x y z
N MET A 1 28.97 12.59 22.80
CA MET A 1 27.52 12.36 22.83
C MET A 1 26.89 13.75 22.98
N PRO A 2 26.25 14.31 21.96
CA PRO A 2 25.42 15.51 22.13
C PRO A 2 24.00 15.06 22.44
N ASP A 3 23.40 15.78 23.37
CA ASP A 3 22.06 15.61 23.93
C ASP A 3 20.98 15.45 22.86
N ARG A 4 20.12 14.45 22.99
CA ARG A 4 18.91 14.28 22.21
C ARG A 4 17.89 15.34 22.62
N PRO A 5 17.48 16.28 21.75
CA PRO A 5 16.40 17.19 22.04
C PRO A 5 15.09 16.59 21.53
N TYR A 6 14.53 15.67 22.20
CA TYR A 6 13.10 15.31 22.23
C TYR A 6 12.98 14.07 23.11
N GLY A 7 13.03 14.34 24.42
CA GLY A 7 12.48 13.44 25.42
C GLY A 7 11.02 13.22 25.09
N GLY A 8 10.60 11.96 25.15
CA GLY A 8 9.20 11.62 25.09
C GLY A 8 8.43 12.54 26.04
N ILE A 9 7.40 13.22 25.52
CA ILE A 9 6.41 13.88 26.35
C ILE A 9 5.48 12.78 26.86
N GLY A 10 6.04 11.90 27.70
CA GLY A 10 5.28 11.24 28.71
C GLY A 10 5.10 12.25 29.84
N ARG A 11 3.93 12.82 29.98
CA ARG A 11 3.53 13.40 31.27
C ARG A 11 3.60 12.25 32.25
N GLU A 12 4.57 12.27 33.15
CA GLU A 12 4.63 11.37 34.29
C GLU A 12 3.28 11.44 35.02
N GLY A 13 2.51 10.35 34.97
CA GLY A 13 1.31 10.18 35.77
C GLY A 13 -0.04 10.11 35.09
N GLU A 14 -0.17 10.34 33.76
CA GLU A 14 -1.41 10.02 33.05
C GLU A 14 -1.27 8.66 32.38
N SER A 15 -1.91 7.64 32.97
CA SER A 15 -2.24 6.36 32.32
C SER A 15 -2.77 6.68 30.92
N ILE A 16 -2.18 6.08 29.87
CA ILE A 16 -2.73 6.10 28.51
C ILE A 16 -4.14 5.49 28.64
N MET A 17 -5.15 6.33 28.76
CA MET A 17 -6.54 5.89 28.82
C MET A 17 -6.89 5.38 27.42
N ASN A 18 -6.97 4.05 27.26
CA ASN A 18 -7.68 3.44 26.15
C ASN A 18 -9.11 3.96 26.20
N LEU A 19 -9.46 4.87 25.32
CA LEU A 19 -10.80 5.40 25.21
C LEU A 19 -11.70 4.29 24.64
N HIS A 20 -12.68 3.87 25.43
CA HIS A 20 -13.69 2.92 24.96
C HIS A 20 -14.76 3.63 24.12
N ARG A 21 -15.49 2.87 23.33
CA ARG A 21 -16.62 3.39 22.49
C ARG A 21 -17.56 4.34 23.26
N GLU A 22 -17.78 4.09 24.54
CA GLU A 22 -18.64 4.89 25.41
C GLU A 22 -18.08 6.27 25.74
N ASP A 23 -16.74 6.43 25.72
CA ASP A 23 -16.05 7.66 26.08
C ASP A 23 -16.23 8.76 25.02
N LEU A 24 -16.49 8.40 23.75
CA LEU A 24 -16.76 9.36 22.68
C LEU A 24 -18.21 9.80 22.60
N LYS A 25 -19.14 9.15 23.30
CA LYS A 25 -20.55 9.52 23.29
C LYS A 25 -20.76 10.95 23.85
N GLY A 26 -21.35 11.81 23.02
CA GLY A 26 -21.59 13.22 23.35
C GLY A 26 -20.37 14.15 23.30
N LYS A 27 -19.15 13.61 23.07
CA LYS A 27 -17.93 14.39 22.87
C LYS A 27 -17.99 15.20 21.58
N LYS A 28 -17.44 16.40 21.59
CA LYS A 28 -17.35 17.27 20.42
C LYS A 28 -16.07 16.98 19.65
N VAL A 29 -16.21 16.33 18.50
CA VAL A 29 -15.10 15.84 17.70
C VAL A 29 -15.02 16.59 16.38
N LEU A 30 -13.88 17.23 16.11
CA LEU A 30 -13.55 17.76 14.81
C LEU A 30 -13.06 16.63 13.89
N VAL A 31 -13.61 16.51 12.69
CA VAL A 31 -13.04 15.71 11.61
C VAL A 31 -12.46 16.67 10.59
N PHE A 32 -11.14 16.64 10.39
CA PHE A 32 -10.44 17.51 9.48
C PHE A 32 -10.17 16.82 8.14
N GLY A 33 -10.79 17.35 7.09
CA GLY A 33 -10.77 16.84 5.72
C GLY A 33 -12.05 16.11 5.33
N SER A 34 -12.62 16.49 4.19
CA SER A 34 -13.90 15.97 3.65
C SER A 34 -13.74 14.88 2.59
N GLY A 35 -12.53 14.31 2.47
CA GLY A 35 -12.22 13.18 1.60
C GLY A 35 -12.73 11.82 2.13
N ILE A 36 -12.30 10.72 1.51
CA ILE A 36 -12.74 9.35 1.84
C ILE A 36 -12.50 9.03 3.32
N SER A 37 -11.30 9.31 3.85
CA SER A 37 -10.94 9.05 5.26
C SER A 37 -11.79 9.88 6.24
N GLY A 38 -12.01 11.17 5.93
CA GLY A 38 -12.86 12.02 6.76
C GLY A 38 -14.31 11.57 6.78
N VAL A 39 -14.87 11.23 5.62
CA VAL A 39 -16.23 10.65 5.53
C VAL A 39 -16.32 9.34 6.33
N GLY A 40 -15.29 8.49 6.24
CA GLY A 40 -15.20 7.27 7.04
C GLY A 40 -15.19 7.53 8.54
N ALA A 41 -14.38 8.52 8.98
CA ALA A 41 -14.33 8.94 10.38
C ALA A 41 -15.69 9.50 10.88
N VAL A 42 -16.36 10.34 10.06
CA VAL A 42 -17.71 10.85 10.40
C VAL A 42 -18.70 9.69 10.58
N LYS A 43 -18.68 8.70 9.68
CA LYS A 43 -19.59 7.53 9.78
C LYS A 43 -19.35 6.75 11.08
N LEU A 44 -18.09 6.49 11.43
CA LEU A 44 -17.73 5.79 12.66
C LEU A 44 -18.14 6.59 13.90
N LEU A 45 -17.82 7.89 13.95
CA LEU A 45 -18.15 8.77 15.07
C LEU A 45 -19.65 8.92 15.26
N ALA A 46 -20.45 8.95 14.18
CA ALA A 46 -21.90 9.00 14.28
C ALA A 46 -22.47 7.75 14.93
N GLN A 47 -21.93 6.55 14.62
CA GLN A 47 -22.36 5.28 15.21
C GLN A 47 -22.04 5.18 16.72
N VAL A 48 -20.96 5.83 17.19
CA VAL A 48 -20.62 5.88 18.62
C VAL A 48 -21.25 7.07 19.35
N GLY A 49 -22.06 7.89 18.66
CA GLY A 49 -22.85 8.97 19.27
C GLY A 49 -22.06 10.24 19.60
N ALA A 50 -20.94 10.50 18.91
CA ALA A 50 -20.20 11.75 19.04
C ALA A 50 -20.95 12.94 18.41
N ARG A 51 -20.65 14.18 18.89
CA ARG A 51 -21.09 15.43 18.25
C ARG A 51 -20.03 15.84 17.23
N ILE A 52 -20.36 15.76 15.94
CA ILE A 52 -19.38 15.85 14.86
C ILE A 52 -19.38 17.25 14.24
N LEU A 53 -18.19 17.81 14.10
CA LEU A 53 -17.89 18.97 13.27
C LEU A 53 -16.94 18.53 12.15
N LEU A 54 -17.41 18.47 10.91
CA LEU A 54 -16.57 18.22 9.74
C LEU A 54 -16.02 19.53 9.23
N TYR A 55 -14.71 19.66 9.22
CA TYR A 55 -14.00 20.84 8.78
C TYR A 55 -13.15 20.56 7.54
N ASP A 56 -13.20 21.45 6.56
CA ASP A 56 -12.29 21.46 5.42
C ASP A 56 -11.81 22.88 5.14
N GLY A 57 -10.49 23.05 4.99
CA GLY A 57 -9.87 24.36 4.75
C GLY A 57 -10.16 24.95 3.36
N ASN A 58 -10.72 24.17 2.44
CA ASN A 58 -11.06 24.61 1.10
C ASN A 58 -12.46 25.25 1.06
N GLU A 59 -12.51 26.57 1.03
CA GLU A 59 -13.75 27.37 0.98
C GLU A 59 -14.52 27.25 -0.34
N ASN A 60 -13.90 26.72 -1.41
CA ASN A 60 -14.55 26.52 -2.69
C ASN A 60 -15.41 25.25 -2.73
N LEU A 61 -15.33 24.39 -1.72
CA LEU A 61 -16.18 23.20 -1.63
C LEU A 61 -17.62 23.62 -1.32
N LYS A 62 -18.56 22.84 -1.85
CA LYS A 62 -19.99 23.02 -1.57
C LYS A 62 -20.41 22.05 -0.47
N GLU A 63 -21.05 22.58 0.56
CA GLU A 63 -21.58 21.76 1.66
C GLU A 63 -22.51 20.64 1.18
N GLU A 64 -23.32 20.91 0.16
CA GLU A 64 -24.24 19.93 -0.43
C GLU A 64 -23.52 18.71 -1.00
N ASP A 65 -22.35 18.90 -1.63
CA ASP A 65 -21.56 17.80 -2.22
C ASP A 65 -20.91 16.95 -1.13
N ILE A 66 -20.57 17.55 -0.02
CA ILE A 66 -20.06 16.83 1.17
C ILE A 66 -21.22 16.05 1.81
N ARG A 67 -22.38 16.68 2.01
CA ARG A 67 -23.56 16.03 2.63
C ARG A 67 -24.03 14.82 1.84
N ARG A 68 -23.94 14.82 0.51
CA ARG A 68 -24.28 13.65 -0.32
C ARG A 68 -23.41 12.41 -0.03
N LYS A 69 -22.21 12.59 0.51
CA LYS A 69 -21.28 11.50 0.87
C LYS A 69 -21.52 10.96 2.27
N LEU A 70 -22.23 11.71 3.11
CA LEU A 70 -22.52 11.37 4.51
C LEU A 70 -23.83 10.54 4.63
N PRO A 71 -23.98 9.76 5.70
CA PRO A 71 -25.27 9.09 5.99
C PRO A 71 -26.39 10.14 6.11
N LYS A 72 -27.58 9.80 5.60
CA LYS A 72 -28.75 10.71 5.60
C LYS A 72 -29.15 11.18 7.01
N ASP A 73 -28.98 10.32 7.99
CA ASP A 73 -29.34 10.56 9.38
C ASP A 73 -28.17 11.13 10.23
N CYS A 74 -27.06 11.48 9.60
CA CYS A 74 -25.90 12.02 10.29
C CYS A 74 -26.10 13.49 10.64
N SER A 75 -26.27 13.78 11.93
CA SER A 75 -26.30 15.13 12.45
C SER A 75 -24.86 15.68 12.59
N CYS A 76 -24.27 16.08 11.45
CA CYS A 76 -22.92 16.63 11.36
C CYS A 76 -22.98 18.11 10.99
N GLN A 77 -22.32 18.96 11.75
CA GLN A 77 -22.06 20.35 11.35
C GLN A 77 -20.92 20.37 10.36
N ILE A 78 -21.01 21.18 9.29
CA ILE A 78 -19.94 21.34 8.30
C ILE A 78 -19.42 22.76 8.39
N LEU A 79 -18.10 22.92 8.41
CA LEU A 79 -17.40 24.20 8.41
C LEU A 79 -16.37 24.20 7.29
N LEU A 80 -16.40 25.21 6.42
CA LEU A 80 -15.49 25.38 5.29
C LEU A 80 -14.67 26.66 5.42
N GLY A 81 -13.42 26.62 4.99
CA GLY A 81 -12.52 27.77 4.99
C GLY A 81 -11.88 28.03 6.37
N GLY A 82 -12.34 29.02 7.10
CA GLY A 82 -11.75 29.41 8.39
C GLY A 82 -12.18 28.50 9.54
N LEU A 83 -11.26 28.22 10.49
CA LEU A 83 -11.55 27.50 11.74
C LEU A 83 -11.43 28.50 12.91
N PRO A 84 -12.54 28.99 13.51
CA PRO A 84 -12.51 29.94 14.61
C PRO A 84 -11.92 29.37 15.90
N ASP A 85 -11.28 30.21 16.71
CA ASP A 85 -10.68 29.81 17.99
C ASP A 85 -11.72 29.31 19.00
N GLU A 86 -12.89 29.91 19.03
CA GLU A 86 -14.00 29.49 19.91
C GLU A 86 -14.47 28.06 19.57
N VAL A 87 -14.37 27.66 18.30
CA VAL A 87 -14.65 26.30 17.91
C VAL A 87 -13.57 25.36 18.45
N ILE A 88 -12.28 25.70 18.24
CA ILE A 88 -11.14 24.91 18.71
C ILE A 88 -11.21 24.69 20.23
N GLU A 89 -11.48 25.76 21.02
CA GLU A 89 -11.56 25.67 22.47
C GLU A 89 -12.70 24.81 23.00
N SER A 90 -13.68 24.55 22.17
CA SER A 90 -14.83 23.69 22.52
C SER A 90 -14.66 22.22 22.18
N LEU A 91 -13.53 21.83 21.55
CA LEU A 91 -13.29 20.46 21.07
C LEU A 91 -12.74 19.55 22.18
N ASP A 92 -13.21 18.32 22.21
CA ASP A 92 -12.63 17.25 23.02
C ASP A 92 -11.55 16.47 22.25
N LEU A 93 -11.68 16.39 20.91
CA LEU A 93 -10.80 15.60 20.03
C LEU A 93 -10.82 16.16 18.60
N ALA A 94 -9.70 16.05 17.90
CA ALA A 94 -9.61 16.26 16.46
C ALA A 94 -9.16 14.98 15.77
N VAL A 95 -9.87 14.55 14.72
CA VAL A 95 -9.53 13.40 13.88
C VAL A 95 -9.05 13.91 12.51
N MET A 96 -7.81 13.62 12.17
CA MET A 96 -7.14 14.12 10.98
C MET A 96 -7.21 13.14 9.83
N SER A 97 -7.60 13.60 8.64
CA SER A 97 -7.37 12.84 7.41
C SER A 97 -5.87 12.82 7.07
N PRO A 98 -5.32 11.70 6.52
CA PRO A 98 -3.88 11.57 6.23
C PRO A 98 -3.33 12.65 5.29
N GLY A 99 -4.17 13.15 4.38
CA GLY A 99 -3.81 14.21 3.44
C GLY A 99 -3.61 15.59 4.07
N VAL A 100 -4.02 15.82 5.32
CA VAL A 100 -3.88 17.10 6.00
C VAL A 100 -2.47 17.24 6.59
N PRO A 101 -1.66 18.24 6.17
CA PRO A 101 -0.32 18.44 6.72
C PRO A 101 -0.35 18.82 8.20
N GLN A 102 0.65 18.32 8.97
CA GLN A 102 0.73 18.54 10.41
C GLN A 102 1.29 19.92 10.78
N ASP A 103 1.87 20.64 9.83
CA ASP A 103 2.55 21.92 10.00
C ASP A 103 1.71 23.15 9.59
N ILE A 104 0.48 22.94 9.11
CA ILE A 104 -0.43 24.05 8.76
C ILE A 104 -1.00 24.76 9.99
N SER A 105 -1.35 26.04 9.81
CA SER A 105 -1.84 26.89 10.90
C SER A 105 -3.00 26.31 11.71
N PRO A 106 -4.08 25.75 11.13
CA PRO A 106 -5.16 25.17 11.92
C PRO A 106 -4.70 24.03 12.83
N VAL A 107 -3.78 23.17 12.36
CA VAL A 107 -3.25 22.05 13.16
C VAL A 107 -2.35 22.54 14.29
N LYS A 108 -1.51 23.56 14.04
CA LYS A 108 -0.69 24.19 15.08
C LYS A 108 -1.55 24.77 16.19
N ARG A 109 -2.62 25.48 15.82
CA ARG A 109 -3.57 26.06 16.79
C ARG A 109 -4.29 25.00 17.62
N LEU A 110 -4.69 23.86 17.01
CA LEU A 110 -5.25 22.72 17.76
C LEU A 110 -4.25 22.22 18.83
N LYS A 111 -2.97 22.05 18.44
CA LYS A 111 -1.90 21.62 19.35
C LYS A 111 -1.63 22.66 20.47
N GLU A 112 -1.57 23.93 20.14
CA GLU A 112 -1.36 25.04 21.10
C GLU A 112 -2.48 25.16 22.14
N LYS A 113 -3.72 24.83 21.72
CA LYS A 113 -4.89 24.82 22.63
C LYS A 113 -5.04 23.46 23.37
N GLY A 114 -4.11 22.52 23.18
CA GLY A 114 -4.11 21.24 23.87
C GLY A 114 -5.18 20.26 23.41
N VAL A 115 -5.77 20.47 22.23
CA VAL A 115 -6.73 19.52 21.65
C VAL A 115 -6.01 18.25 21.27
N ARG A 116 -6.49 17.10 21.75
CA ARG A 116 -5.97 15.78 21.39
C ARG A 116 -6.17 15.52 19.89
N ILE A 117 -5.15 15.02 19.21
CA ILE A 117 -5.19 14.79 17.76
C ILE A 117 -4.95 13.31 17.46
N TRP A 118 -5.92 12.69 16.80
CA TRP A 118 -5.82 11.35 16.26
C TRP A 118 -5.85 11.35 14.72
N GLY A 119 -5.24 10.34 14.12
CA GLY A 119 -5.52 9.98 12.74
C GLY A 119 -6.74 9.06 12.64
N GLU A 120 -7.18 8.82 11.42
CA GLU A 120 -8.31 7.90 11.18
C GLU A 120 -7.96 6.46 11.57
N VAL A 121 -6.67 6.08 11.51
CA VAL A 121 -6.18 4.75 11.93
C VAL A 121 -6.25 4.63 13.46
N GLU A 122 -5.82 5.65 14.20
CA GLU A 122 -5.93 5.67 15.65
C GLU A 122 -7.37 5.58 16.11
N LEU A 123 -8.27 6.40 15.50
CA LEU A 123 -9.70 6.34 15.78
C LEU A 123 -10.26 4.92 15.55
N ALA A 124 -9.93 4.30 14.43
CA ALA A 124 -10.42 2.96 14.10
C ALA A 124 -9.86 1.90 15.07
N TYR A 125 -8.59 2.00 15.45
CA TYR A 125 -7.95 1.11 16.41
C TYR A 125 -8.61 1.21 17.80
N GLN A 126 -8.87 2.41 18.29
CA GLN A 126 -9.53 2.65 19.58
C GLN A 126 -10.98 2.12 19.60
N MET A 127 -11.66 2.18 18.46
CA MET A 127 -13.06 1.74 18.35
C MET A 127 -13.19 0.26 17.96
N GLY A 128 -12.15 -0.32 17.40
CA GLY A 128 -12.09 -1.71 16.98
C GLY A 128 -11.66 -2.67 18.09
N LYS A 129 -11.61 -3.95 17.72
CA LYS A 129 -11.14 -5.06 18.52
C LYS A 129 -10.28 -5.98 17.66
N GLY A 130 -9.69 -7.02 18.31
CA GLY A 130 -8.94 -8.04 17.62
C GLY A 130 -7.47 -7.70 17.42
N LYS A 131 -6.76 -8.56 16.70
CA LYS A 131 -5.32 -8.49 16.48
C LYS A 131 -5.01 -7.77 15.18
N VAL A 132 -4.27 -6.67 15.27
CA VAL A 132 -3.85 -5.91 14.10
C VAL A 132 -2.51 -6.45 13.56
N LEU A 133 -2.45 -6.69 12.24
CA LEU A 133 -1.26 -7.02 11.47
C LEU A 133 -1.01 -5.86 10.52
N ALA A 134 -0.04 -5.00 10.80
CA ALA A 134 0.14 -3.71 10.12
C ALA A 134 1.38 -3.70 9.22
N ILE A 135 1.23 -3.21 7.98
CA ILE A 135 2.28 -3.18 6.98
C ILE A 135 2.56 -1.74 6.54
N THR A 136 3.82 -1.31 6.65
CA THR A 136 4.32 -0.07 6.06
C THR A 136 5.58 -0.32 5.23
N GLY A 137 6.11 0.72 4.62
CA GLY A 137 7.29 0.71 3.75
C GLY A 137 7.12 1.69 2.60
N THR A 138 8.16 1.92 1.83
CA THR A 138 8.04 2.74 0.62
C THR A 138 7.31 1.95 -0.47
N ASN A 139 7.74 0.74 -0.76
CA ASN A 139 7.22 -0.13 -1.81
C ASN A 139 6.75 -1.49 -1.25
N GLY A 140 5.89 -2.20 -1.99
CA GLY A 140 5.47 -3.57 -1.67
C GLY A 140 4.27 -3.69 -0.73
N LYS A 141 3.88 -2.63 -0.04
CA LYS A 141 2.77 -2.64 0.94
C LYS A 141 1.51 -3.36 0.43
N THR A 142 0.98 -2.92 -0.68
CA THR A 142 -0.28 -3.43 -1.25
C THR A 142 -0.21 -4.93 -1.54
N THR A 143 0.88 -5.41 -2.16
CA THR A 143 1.06 -6.83 -2.48
C THR A 143 1.18 -7.67 -1.21
N THR A 144 2.00 -7.21 -0.25
CA THR A 144 2.18 -7.89 1.04
C THR A 144 0.88 -7.94 1.84
N THR A 145 0.13 -6.83 1.90
CA THR A 145 -1.16 -6.75 2.60
C THR A 145 -2.20 -7.67 1.96
N ALA A 146 -2.28 -7.68 0.63
CA ALA A 146 -3.23 -8.55 -0.08
C ALA A 146 -2.91 -10.04 0.13
N LEU A 147 -1.64 -10.44 -0.02
CA LEU A 147 -1.23 -11.83 0.21
C LEU A 147 -1.45 -12.24 1.67
N LEU A 148 -1.04 -11.39 2.63
CA LEU A 148 -1.27 -11.66 4.05
C LEU A 148 -2.78 -11.78 4.35
N GLY A 149 -3.60 -10.91 3.75
CA GLY A 149 -5.05 -10.98 3.87
C GLY A 149 -5.61 -12.33 3.41
N GLU A 150 -5.18 -12.85 2.26
CA GLU A 150 -5.59 -14.17 1.77
C GLU A 150 -5.08 -15.32 2.67
N ILE A 151 -3.83 -15.24 3.17
CA ILE A 151 -3.30 -16.23 4.11
C ILE A 151 -4.14 -16.24 5.40
N MET A 152 -4.46 -15.06 5.93
CA MET A 152 -5.26 -14.95 7.15
C MET A 152 -6.70 -15.45 6.94
N LYS A 153 -7.35 -15.18 5.80
CA LYS A 153 -8.67 -15.73 5.45
C LYS A 153 -8.68 -17.26 5.31
N ALA A 154 -7.56 -17.84 4.88
CA ALA A 154 -7.41 -19.29 4.85
C ALA A 154 -7.21 -19.92 6.25
N TYR A 155 -6.90 -19.10 7.25
CA TYR A 155 -6.63 -19.50 8.63
C TYR A 155 -7.77 -19.18 9.59
N SER A 156 -8.50 -18.08 9.39
CA SER A 156 -9.52 -17.57 10.30
C SER A 156 -10.74 -17.07 9.53
N ASP A 157 -11.92 -17.28 10.10
CA ASP A 157 -13.20 -16.83 9.53
C ASP A 157 -13.48 -15.32 9.70
N SER A 158 -12.75 -14.65 10.62
CA SER A 158 -12.94 -13.23 10.93
C SER A 158 -11.69 -12.43 10.56
N VAL A 159 -11.61 -12.00 9.30
CA VAL A 159 -10.46 -11.25 8.76
C VAL A 159 -10.93 -10.01 8.00
N PHE A 160 -10.36 -8.86 8.37
CA PHE A 160 -10.62 -7.57 7.75
C PHE A 160 -9.35 -7.05 7.10
N VAL A 161 -9.38 -6.81 5.79
CA VAL A 161 -8.27 -6.18 5.04
C VAL A 161 -8.62 -4.71 4.83
N VAL A 162 -7.81 -3.81 5.38
CA VAL A 162 -8.16 -2.39 5.52
C VAL A 162 -6.96 -1.46 5.33
N GLY A 163 -7.22 -0.16 5.35
CA GLY A 163 -6.21 0.90 5.41
C GLY A 163 -6.08 1.67 4.11
N ASN A 164 -4.85 1.88 3.65
CA ASN A 164 -4.55 2.66 2.44
C ASN A 164 -5.01 1.97 1.14
N ILE A 165 -5.48 0.72 1.23
CA ILE A 165 -6.11 -0.06 0.15
C ILE A 165 -7.43 -0.66 0.63
N GLY A 166 -8.33 -0.95 -0.32
CA GLY A 166 -9.60 -1.58 -0.02
C GLY A 166 -10.51 -0.68 0.81
N ASN A 167 -11.04 -1.22 1.89
CA ASN A 167 -11.92 -0.49 2.80
C ASN A 167 -11.12 0.33 3.81
N ALA A 168 -11.57 1.56 4.09
CA ALA A 168 -11.01 2.34 5.18
C ALA A 168 -11.15 1.57 6.51
N TYR A 169 -10.13 1.64 7.37
CA TYR A 169 -10.17 0.94 8.67
C TYR A 169 -11.35 1.41 9.53
N THR A 170 -11.68 2.70 9.48
CA THR A 170 -12.87 3.27 10.14
C THR A 170 -14.18 2.61 9.72
N GLY A 171 -14.25 2.05 8.51
CA GLY A 171 -15.46 1.36 8.00
C GLY A 171 -15.64 -0.03 8.57
N ALA A 172 -14.57 -0.68 9.03
CA ALA A 172 -14.60 -2.05 9.56
C ALA A 172 -14.51 -2.11 11.08
N ALA A 173 -14.09 -1.02 11.74
CA ALA A 173 -13.71 -1.02 13.14
C ALA A 173 -14.78 -1.59 14.10
N LEU A 174 -16.05 -1.24 13.91
CA LEU A 174 -17.13 -1.69 14.77
C LEU A 174 -17.58 -3.14 14.52
N ASP A 175 -17.23 -3.70 13.37
CA ASP A 175 -17.58 -5.08 13.01
C ASP A 175 -16.54 -6.08 13.54
N THR A 176 -15.36 -5.61 13.97
CA THR A 176 -14.31 -6.45 14.52
C THR A 176 -14.65 -6.97 15.94
N GLN A 177 -14.24 -8.20 16.24
CA GLN A 177 -14.39 -8.88 17.52
C GLN A 177 -13.01 -9.22 18.10
N GLU A 178 -12.94 -9.72 19.34
CA GLU A 178 -11.68 -10.06 20.03
C GLU A 178 -10.83 -11.12 19.28
N ASP A 179 -11.47 -12.02 18.56
CA ASP A 179 -10.84 -13.07 17.76
C ASP A 179 -10.56 -12.67 16.31
N SER A 180 -10.96 -11.46 15.90
CA SER A 180 -10.73 -10.95 14.54
C SER A 180 -9.25 -10.67 14.29
N TYR A 181 -8.86 -10.80 13.02
CA TYR A 181 -7.60 -10.30 12.49
C TYR A 181 -7.84 -9.10 11.56
N VAL A 182 -7.12 -8.03 11.81
CA VAL A 182 -7.17 -6.81 10.99
C VAL A 182 -5.83 -6.69 10.26
N VAL A 183 -5.82 -6.94 8.96
CA VAL A 183 -4.65 -6.79 8.09
C VAL A 183 -4.68 -5.39 7.49
N ALA A 184 -3.78 -4.52 7.94
CA ALA A 184 -3.84 -3.08 7.64
C ALA A 184 -2.63 -2.59 6.84
N GLU A 185 -2.89 -2.01 5.66
CA GLU A 185 -1.87 -1.22 4.95
C GLU A 185 -1.80 0.18 5.54
N ILE A 186 -0.65 0.57 6.08
CA ILE A 186 -0.46 1.86 6.75
C ILE A 186 0.58 2.70 6.00
N SER A 187 0.18 3.90 5.57
CA SER A 187 1.07 4.90 4.99
C SER A 187 1.84 5.66 6.07
N SER A 188 2.94 6.34 5.69
CA SER A 188 3.65 7.23 6.61
C SER A 188 2.76 8.36 7.13
N PHE A 189 1.87 8.91 6.29
CA PHE A 189 0.94 9.98 6.70
C PHE A 189 -0.04 9.55 7.80
N GLN A 190 -0.48 8.29 7.76
CA GLN A 190 -1.35 7.71 8.78
C GLN A 190 -0.61 7.48 10.11
N LEU A 191 0.70 7.19 10.05
CA LEU A 191 1.54 7.02 11.24
C LEU A 191 1.86 8.33 11.97
N GLU A 192 1.79 9.50 11.30
CA GLU A 192 2.06 10.79 11.93
C GLU A 192 1.14 11.12 13.12
N THR A 193 -0.02 10.47 13.20
CA THR A 193 -1.10 10.81 14.13
C THR A 193 -1.63 9.61 14.91
N ILE A 194 -0.80 8.59 15.08
CA ILE A 194 -1.07 7.50 16.02
C ILE A 194 -0.69 7.93 17.45
N GLU A 195 -1.33 7.33 18.42
CA GLU A 195 -1.08 7.57 19.83
C GLU A 195 -0.89 6.26 20.60
N SER A 196 -1.85 5.34 20.54
CA SER A 196 -1.81 4.04 21.22
C SER A 196 -1.83 2.86 20.26
N PHE A 197 -1.85 3.11 18.96
CA PHE A 197 -1.84 2.07 17.93
C PHE A 197 -0.68 1.09 18.15
N ALA A 198 -1.01 -0.16 18.47
CA ALA A 198 -0.06 -1.23 18.81
C ALA A 198 -0.42 -2.51 18.04
N PRO A 199 0.11 -2.72 16.83
CA PRO A 199 -0.15 -3.94 16.07
C PRO A 199 0.51 -5.16 16.76
N LYS A 200 -0.15 -6.33 16.72
CA LYS A 200 0.44 -7.57 17.23
C LYS A 200 1.62 -8.03 16.38
N VAL A 201 1.55 -7.80 15.08
CA VAL A 201 2.65 -8.00 14.13
C VAL A 201 2.73 -6.80 13.22
N SER A 202 3.87 -6.15 13.14
CA SER A 202 4.14 -5.08 12.19
C SER A 202 5.16 -5.51 11.14
N ALA A 203 5.21 -4.80 10.00
CA ALA A 203 6.27 -4.94 9.01
C ALA A 203 6.68 -3.58 8.45
N ILE A 204 8.00 -3.38 8.27
CA ILE A 204 8.57 -2.29 7.48
C ILE A 204 9.35 -2.92 6.33
N LEU A 205 8.80 -2.83 5.11
CA LEU A 205 9.29 -3.62 3.97
C LEU A 205 10.60 -3.08 3.39
N ASN A 206 10.72 -1.78 3.32
CA ASN A 206 11.87 -1.04 2.81
C ASN A 206 11.67 0.46 3.05
N ILE A 207 12.78 1.20 3.07
CA ILE A 207 12.78 2.67 3.17
C ILE A 207 13.69 3.22 2.07
N THR A 208 13.08 3.81 1.04
CA THR A 208 13.76 4.55 -0.02
C THR A 208 13.15 5.93 -0.14
N GLU A 209 13.86 6.87 -0.73
CA GLU A 209 13.41 8.26 -0.87
C GLU A 209 12.02 8.35 -1.49
N ASP A 210 11.09 8.96 -0.74
CA ASP A 210 9.71 9.24 -1.19
C ASP A 210 9.09 10.30 -0.27
N HIS A 211 8.10 11.04 -0.77
CA HIS A 211 7.31 11.99 0.01
C HIS A 211 8.10 13.05 0.80
N LEU A 212 9.31 13.46 0.34
CA LEU A 212 10.12 14.49 1.00
C LEU A 212 9.46 15.88 0.98
N ASN A 213 8.54 16.12 0.05
CA ASN A 213 7.69 17.31 0.05
C ASN A 213 6.77 17.39 1.30
N ARG A 214 6.54 16.26 1.98
CA ARG A 214 5.74 16.17 3.21
C ARG A 214 6.61 16.03 4.45
N HIS A 215 7.58 15.11 4.43
CA HIS A 215 8.42 14.78 5.58
C HIS A 215 9.68 15.65 5.69
N HIS A 216 9.99 16.43 4.63
CA HIS A 216 11.12 17.36 4.51
C HIS A 216 12.49 16.70 4.47
N THR A 217 12.76 15.68 5.29
CA THR A 217 14.05 14.95 5.33
C THR A 217 13.85 13.43 5.34
N MET A 218 14.88 12.70 4.94
CA MET A 218 14.88 11.22 5.02
C MET A 218 14.84 10.75 6.48
N GLU A 219 15.51 11.45 7.39
CA GLU A 219 15.51 11.13 8.81
C GLU A 219 14.10 11.17 9.39
N GLU A 220 13.32 12.19 9.03
CA GLU A 220 11.93 12.30 9.48
C GLU A 220 11.05 11.23 8.82
N TYR A 221 11.26 10.93 7.55
CA TYR A 221 10.53 9.87 6.86
C TYR A 221 10.79 8.48 7.47
N ILE A 222 12.07 8.18 7.82
CA ILE A 222 12.47 6.97 8.54
C ILE A 222 11.76 6.93 9.90
N ARG A 223 11.92 7.98 10.72
CA ARG A 223 11.34 8.08 12.05
C ARG A 223 9.83 7.84 12.02
N VAL A 224 9.12 8.45 11.08
CA VAL A 224 7.66 8.29 10.96
C VAL A 224 7.28 6.84 10.64
N LYS A 225 8.04 6.14 9.79
CA LYS A 225 7.75 4.72 9.51
C LYS A 225 8.03 3.81 10.72
N GLU A 226 9.07 4.12 11.48
CA GLU A 226 9.40 3.39 12.72
C GLU A 226 8.31 3.54 13.79
N LEU A 227 7.49 4.60 13.74
CA LEU A 227 6.35 4.78 14.67
C LEU A 227 5.36 3.60 14.64
N ILE A 228 5.31 2.80 13.60
CA ILE A 228 4.46 1.59 13.55
C ILE A 228 4.73 0.65 14.72
N THR A 229 5.92 0.72 15.31
CA THR A 229 6.35 -0.10 16.46
C THR A 229 6.30 0.64 17.80
N ALA A 230 5.94 1.94 17.82
CA ALA A 230 6.11 2.81 18.98
C ALA A 230 5.46 2.28 20.27
N ASN A 231 4.33 1.60 20.14
CA ASN A 231 3.59 1.05 21.28
C ASN A 231 3.69 -0.49 21.37
N GLN A 232 4.51 -1.13 20.54
CA GLN A 232 4.76 -2.56 20.62
C GLN A 232 5.70 -2.89 21.79
N THR A 233 5.66 -4.15 22.23
CA THR A 233 6.51 -4.71 23.27
C THR A 233 7.27 -5.92 22.74
N LYS A 234 8.15 -6.52 23.53
CA LYS A 234 8.87 -7.76 23.16
C LYS A 234 7.97 -8.98 22.95
N GLU A 235 6.68 -8.88 23.33
CA GLU A 235 5.65 -9.89 23.04
C GLU A 235 5.04 -9.77 21.66
N ASP A 236 5.34 -8.69 20.96
CA ASP A 236 4.90 -8.38 19.59
C ASP A 236 6.05 -8.58 18.62
N PHE A 237 5.73 -8.65 17.33
CA PHE A 237 6.74 -8.90 16.31
C PHE A 237 6.82 -7.74 15.30
N CYS A 238 8.05 -7.44 14.84
CA CYS A 238 8.29 -6.53 13.74
C CYS A 238 9.11 -7.22 12.64
N ILE A 239 8.54 -7.31 11.44
CA ILE A 239 9.18 -7.94 10.29
C ILE A 239 9.96 -6.87 9.52
N LEU A 240 11.26 -7.09 9.32
CA LEU A 240 12.21 -6.12 8.76
C LEU A 240 13.04 -6.71 7.62
N ASN A 241 13.30 -5.91 6.60
CA ASN A 241 14.19 -6.28 5.51
C ASN A 241 15.65 -6.17 5.97
N TYR A 242 16.38 -7.30 5.99
CA TYR A 242 17.78 -7.33 6.37
C TYR A 242 18.69 -6.64 5.34
N GLU A 243 18.28 -6.56 4.07
CA GLU A 243 19.05 -5.92 3.00
C GLU A 243 18.96 -4.40 3.02
N ASP A 244 17.95 -3.85 3.71
CA ASP A 244 17.84 -2.42 3.96
C ASP A 244 18.72 -2.04 5.17
N PRO A 245 19.80 -1.23 4.98
CA PRO A 245 20.73 -0.92 6.06
C PRO A 245 20.10 -0.08 7.18
N VAL A 246 19.04 0.66 6.90
CA VAL A 246 18.29 1.42 7.91
C VAL A 246 17.51 0.43 8.80
N LEU A 247 16.75 -0.47 8.18
CA LEU A 247 15.93 -1.45 8.89
C LEU A 247 16.76 -2.49 9.65
N ARG A 248 17.91 -2.90 9.08
CA ARG A 248 18.82 -3.82 9.78
C ARG A 248 19.32 -3.20 11.07
N ARG A 249 19.72 -1.93 11.07
CA ARG A 249 20.15 -1.22 12.29
C ARG A 249 18.98 -1.00 13.24
N PHE A 250 17.81 -0.62 12.71
CA PHE A 250 16.60 -0.44 13.53
C PHE A 250 16.21 -1.72 14.27
N GLY A 251 16.48 -2.90 13.73
CA GLY A 251 16.19 -4.18 14.39
C GLY A 251 16.82 -4.33 15.78
N ASP A 252 17.98 -3.71 16.02
CA ASP A 252 18.65 -3.73 17.34
C ASP A 252 17.96 -2.79 18.35
N GLU A 253 17.31 -1.73 17.87
CA GLU A 253 16.62 -0.71 18.68
C GLU A 253 15.09 -0.95 18.74
N CYS A 254 14.56 -1.88 17.95
CA CYS A 254 13.13 -2.11 17.81
C CYS A 254 12.48 -2.50 19.15
N PRO A 255 11.38 -1.84 19.55
CA PRO A 255 10.65 -2.20 20.78
C PRO A 255 10.09 -3.63 20.74
N ALA A 256 9.62 -4.08 19.56
CA ALA A 256 9.12 -5.42 19.31
C ALA A 256 10.27 -6.46 19.15
N THR A 257 9.91 -7.73 19.09
CA THR A 257 10.82 -8.79 18.65
C THR A 257 11.01 -8.68 17.13
N ALA A 258 12.22 -8.28 16.70
CA ALA A 258 12.57 -8.18 15.29
C ALA A 258 12.71 -9.57 14.64
N VAL A 259 12.06 -9.76 13.50
CA VAL A 259 12.20 -10.94 12.63
C VAL A 259 12.59 -10.46 11.24
N PHE A 260 13.74 -10.91 10.76
CA PHE A 260 14.26 -10.46 9.48
C PHE A 260 13.85 -11.36 8.31
N PHE A 261 13.69 -10.72 7.14
CA PHE A 261 13.71 -11.43 5.86
C PHE A 261 14.88 -10.95 4.99
N SER A 262 15.38 -11.85 4.13
CA SER A 262 16.48 -11.57 3.22
C SER A 262 16.33 -12.29 1.88
N SER A 263 16.50 -11.54 0.79
CA SER A 263 16.54 -12.10 -0.57
C SER A 263 17.95 -12.35 -1.09
N GLU A 264 19.01 -12.02 -0.32
CA GLU A 264 20.39 -12.09 -0.77
C GLU A 264 21.28 -13.02 0.07
N ARG A 265 20.88 -13.30 1.28
CA ARG A 265 21.71 -14.08 2.19
C ARG A 265 20.89 -14.98 3.11
N ARG A 266 21.53 -16.05 3.53
CA ARG A 266 21.02 -16.97 4.54
C ARG A 266 21.05 -16.30 5.92
N LEU A 267 19.96 -16.38 6.65
CA LEU A 267 19.84 -15.87 8.01
C LEU A 267 19.97 -17.02 9.03
N GLU A 268 20.54 -16.74 10.20
CA GLU A 268 20.54 -17.70 11.31
C GLU A 268 19.13 -17.89 11.88
N ARG A 269 18.29 -16.84 11.81
CA ARG A 269 16.90 -16.83 12.24
C ARG A 269 16.10 -15.87 11.38
N GLY A 270 14.93 -16.29 10.92
CA GLY A 270 14.07 -15.50 10.05
C GLY A 270 13.71 -16.22 8.75
N ILE A 271 13.31 -15.47 7.73
CA ILE A 271 12.91 -16.02 6.44
C ILE A 271 13.84 -15.53 5.33
N PHE A 272 14.27 -16.41 4.42
CA PHE A 272 15.25 -16.02 3.41
C PHE A 272 15.11 -16.84 2.12
N LEU A 273 15.63 -16.25 1.04
CA LEU A 273 15.73 -16.90 -0.26
C LEU A 273 17.09 -17.61 -0.40
N GLU A 274 17.06 -18.91 -0.70
CA GLU A 274 18.24 -19.70 -1.02
C GLU A 274 18.01 -20.44 -2.34
N GLY A 275 18.70 -20.02 -3.39
CA GLY A 275 18.43 -20.52 -4.74
C GLY A 275 17.03 -20.15 -5.22
N ASP A 276 16.19 -21.15 -5.42
CA ASP A 276 14.79 -20.99 -5.79
C ASP A 276 13.81 -21.24 -4.62
N ARG A 277 14.32 -21.46 -3.38
CA ARG A 277 13.51 -21.81 -2.22
C ARG A 277 13.43 -20.66 -1.22
N ILE A 278 12.23 -20.35 -0.77
CA ILE A 278 11.97 -19.47 0.39
C ILE A 278 11.91 -20.37 1.61
N LEU A 279 12.84 -20.16 2.55
CA LEU A 279 13.04 -20.95 3.73
C LEU A 279 12.78 -20.12 4.99
N LEU A 280 12.09 -20.70 5.97
CA LEU A 280 11.90 -20.15 7.32
C LEU A 280 12.77 -20.93 8.30
N ARG A 281 13.63 -20.21 9.03
CA ARG A 281 14.48 -20.80 10.07
C ARG A 281 14.07 -20.30 11.45
N THR A 282 13.76 -21.26 12.35
CA THR A 282 13.37 -21.01 13.72
C THR A 282 14.34 -21.74 14.68
N GLY A 283 15.50 -21.13 14.92
CA GLY A 283 16.57 -21.80 15.65
C GLY A 283 17.22 -22.91 14.83
N GLU A 284 17.12 -24.18 15.29
CA GLU A 284 17.70 -25.33 14.58
C GLU A 284 16.83 -25.88 13.45
N GLU A 285 15.52 -25.59 13.46
CA GLU A 285 14.59 -26.06 12.45
C GLU A 285 14.58 -25.12 11.23
N GLU A 286 14.55 -25.74 10.04
CA GLU A 286 14.42 -25.05 8.77
C GLU A 286 13.27 -25.65 7.98
N LEU A 287 12.29 -24.81 7.63
CA LEU A 287 11.08 -25.20 6.92
C LEU A 287 11.05 -24.54 5.54
N GLU A 288 10.81 -25.34 4.50
CA GLU A 288 10.57 -24.80 3.17
C GLU A 288 9.15 -24.19 3.12
N VAL A 289 9.07 -22.88 2.90
CA VAL A 289 7.78 -22.17 2.74
C VAL A 289 7.23 -22.43 1.35
N VAL A 290 7.98 -22.08 0.29
CA VAL A 290 7.55 -22.22 -1.11
C VAL A 290 8.76 -22.07 -2.06
N LYS A 291 8.68 -22.64 -3.26
CA LYS A 291 9.66 -22.39 -4.31
C LYS A 291 9.22 -21.22 -5.21
N THR A 292 10.17 -20.42 -5.68
CA THR A 292 9.88 -19.25 -6.51
C THR A 292 9.27 -19.60 -7.87
N ASN A 293 9.48 -20.84 -8.38
CA ASN A 293 8.89 -21.32 -9.60
C ASN A 293 7.43 -21.81 -9.42
N GLU A 294 6.98 -21.96 -8.17
CA GLU A 294 5.58 -22.29 -7.82
C GLU A 294 4.73 -21.04 -7.64
N LEU A 295 5.34 -19.83 -7.65
CA LEU A 295 4.65 -18.55 -7.45
C LEU A 295 4.23 -17.91 -8.77
N TYR A 296 3.02 -17.37 -8.81
CA TYR A 296 2.60 -16.45 -9.87
C TYR A 296 3.23 -15.05 -9.73
N LEU A 297 3.65 -14.69 -8.51
CA LEU A 297 4.37 -13.44 -8.24
C LEU A 297 5.80 -13.53 -8.76
N LEU A 298 6.15 -12.69 -9.75
CA LEU A 298 7.44 -12.69 -10.39
C LEU A 298 8.36 -11.57 -9.87
N GLY A 299 9.65 -11.87 -9.84
CA GLY A 299 10.71 -10.91 -9.54
C GLY A 299 11.10 -10.86 -8.05
N LYS A 300 12.36 -10.47 -7.80
CA LYS A 300 12.98 -10.44 -6.47
C LYS A 300 12.14 -9.65 -5.45
N HIS A 301 11.67 -8.45 -5.84
CA HIS A 301 10.84 -7.61 -4.96
C HIS A 301 9.53 -8.30 -4.54
N ASN A 302 8.96 -9.15 -5.40
CA ASN A 302 7.77 -9.92 -5.05
C ASN A 302 8.11 -11.11 -4.15
N TYR A 303 9.27 -11.72 -4.29
CA TYR A 303 9.74 -12.74 -3.35
C TYR A 303 9.96 -12.14 -1.95
N GLU A 304 10.44 -10.90 -1.87
CA GLU A 304 10.54 -10.13 -0.63
C GLU A 304 9.15 -9.87 -0.01
N ASN A 305 8.16 -9.49 -0.84
CA ASN A 305 6.77 -9.34 -0.38
C ASN A 305 6.18 -10.66 0.15
N VAL A 306 6.45 -11.78 -0.52
CA VAL A 306 6.04 -13.12 -0.08
C VAL A 306 6.71 -13.48 1.24
N MET A 307 8.01 -13.25 1.37
CA MET A 307 8.75 -13.51 2.61
C MET A 307 8.21 -12.68 3.78
N ALA A 308 7.93 -11.40 3.56
CA ALA A 308 7.36 -10.53 4.59
C ALA A 308 5.96 -11.00 5.02
N ALA A 309 5.06 -11.30 4.07
CA ALA A 309 3.72 -11.80 4.37
C ALA A 309 3.78 -13.16 5.10
N ALA A 310 4.65 -14.07 4.66
CA ALA A 310 4.84 -15.38 5.28
C ALA A 310 5.37 -15.25 6.72
N ALA A 311 6.36 -14.39 6.95
CA ALA A 311 6.89 -14.12 8.27
C ALA A 311 5.84 -13.53 9.22
N MET A 312 5.04 -12.56 8.73
CA MET A 312 3.94 -11.98 9.49
C MET A 312 2.88 -13.02 9.88
N ALA A 313 2.46 -13.84 8.91
CA ALA A 313 1.48 -14.90 9.13
C ALA A 313 2.01 -15.95 10.13
N TRP A 314 3.26 -16.36 10.00
CA TRP A 314 3.90 -17.29 10.93
C TRP A 314 3.97 -16.73 12.35
N CYS A 315 4.36 -15.45 12.51
CA CYS A 315 4.35 -14.76 13.80
C CYS A 315 2.93 -14.61 14.38
N ALA A 316 1.90 -14.59 13.54
CA ALA A 316 0.50 -14.60 13.95
C ALA A 316 -0.02 -16.02 14.31
N GLY A 317 0.80 -17.07 14.15
CA GLY A 317 0.48 -18.44 14.48
C GLY A 317 -0.09 -19.29 13.34
N VAL A 318 0.01 -18.82 12.10
CA VAL A 318 -0.48 -19.57 10.92
C VAL A 318 0.50 -20.72 10.59
N PRO A 319 0.01 -21.96 10.42
CA PRO A 319 0.83 -23.10 9.97
C PRO A 319 1.47 -22.87 8.60
N VAL A 320 2.71 -23.34 8.42
CA VAL A 320 3.48 -23.13 7.17
C VAL A 320 2.77 -23.74 5.95
N GLU A 321 2.03 -24.82 6.13
CA GLU A 321 1.26 -25.49 5.06
C GLU A 321 0.14 -24.58 4.49
N ILE A 322 -0.53 -23.82 5.35
CA ILE A 322 -1.52 -22.82 4.93
C ILE A 322 -0.83 -21.68 4.19
N ILE A 323 0.29 -21.18 4.74
CA ILE A 323 1.08 -20.11 4.11
C ILE A 323 1.53 -20.54 2.71
N ARG A 324 2.11 -21.75 2.59
CA ARG A 324 2.57 -22.33 1.31
C ARG A 324 1.45 -22.40 0.30
N ARG A 325 0.35 -23.10 0.62
CA ARG A 325 -0.78 -23.29 -0.29
C ARG A 325 -1.31 -21.96 -0.80
N THR A 326 -1.55 -21.02 0.11
CA THR A 326 -2.11 -19.71 -0.27
C THR A 326 -1.12 -18.90 -1.11
N ALA A 327 0.19 -18.93 -0.81
CA ALA A 327 1.19 -18.24 -1.60
C ALA A 327 1.27 -18.80 -3.05
N MET A 328 1.14 -20.11 -3.23
CA MET A 328 1.11 -20.76 -4.56
C MET A 328 -0.16 -20.41 -5.35
N GLU A 329 -1.28 -20.22 -4.70
CA GLU A 329 -2.57 -19.90 -5.33
C GLU A 329 -2.73 -18.39 -5.60
N PHE A 330 -1.96 -17.53 -4.93
CA PHE A 330 -2.08 -16.08 -5.01
C PHE A 330 -1.57 -15.55 -6.35
N ARG A 331 -2.48 -14.99 -7.15
CA ARG A 331 -2.20 -14.55 -8.54
C ARG A 331 -1.74 -13.11 -8.69
N ALA A 332 -1.46 -12.40 -7.62
CA ALA A 332 -1.14 -10.98 -7.51
C ALA A 332 -2.35 -10.06 -7.25
N VAL A 333 -2.03 -8.82 -6.89
CA VAL A 333 -3.03 -7.74 -6.82
C VAL A 333 -3.44 -7.39 -8.25
N PRO A 334 -4.73 -7.21 -8.53
CA PRO A 334 -5.19 -6.78 -9.84
C PRO A 334 -4.37 -5.60 -10.39
N HIS A 335 -4.04 -5.66 -11.66
CA HIS A 335 -3.30 -4.61 -12.39
C HIS A 335 -1.84 -4.38 -11.97
N ARG A 336 -1.23 -5.27 -11.17
CA ARG A 336 0.19 -5.18 -10.78
C ARG A 336 0.93 -6.47 -11.14
N ILE A 337 1.50 -6.51 -12.34
CA ILE A 337 2.16 -7.71 -12.93
C ILE A 337 1.26 -8.96 -12.76
N GLU A 338 -0.06 -8.73 -12.86
CA GLU A 338 -1.09 -9.74 -12.71
C GLU A 338 -1.03 -10.72 -13.90
N PHE A 339 -0.80 -12.00 -13.62
CA PHE A 339 -0.94 -13.03 -14.66
C PHE A 339 -2.41 -13.12 -15.09
N VAL A 340 -2.66 -12.94 -16.37
CA VAL A 340 -4.01 -12.95 -16.95
C VAL A 340 -4.36 -14.32 -17.51
N GLU A 341 -3.54 -14.82 -18.45
CA GLU A 341 -3.77 -16.08 -19.17
C GLU A 341 -2.49 -16.50 -19.89
N GLU A 342 -2.40 -17.79 -20.27
CA GLU A 342 -1.44 -18.28 -21.25
C GLU A 342 -2.20 -18.82 -22.47
N ILE A 343 -1.93 -18.25 -23.65
CA ILE A 343 -2.58 -18.61 -24.93
C ILE A 343 -1.46 -19.03 -25.89
N ASP A 344 -1.53 -20.21 -26.47
CA ASP A 344 -0.53 -20.81 -27.38
C ASP A 344 0.92 -20.78 -26.89
N GLY A 345 1.07 -20.86 -25.56
CA GLY A 345 2.37 -20.78 -24.88
C GLY A 345 2.93 -19.39 -24.76
N VAL A 346 2.12 -18.34 -24.98
CA VAL A 346 2.42 -16.94 -24.72
C VAL A 346 1.72 -16.51 -23.43
N ALA A 347 2.47 -16.02 -22.45
CA ALA A 347 1.94 -15.57 -21.16
C ALA A 347 1.60 -14.08 -21.17
N TYR A 348 0.38 -13.72 -20.76
CA TYR A 348 -0.11 -12.33 -20.72
C TYR A 348 -0.13 -11.80 -19.30
N TYR A 349 0.47 -10.61 -19.09
CA TYR A 349 0.57 -9.95 -17.79
C TYR A 349 0.01 -8.54 -17.83
N ASN A 350 -0.78 -8.19 -16.82
CA ASN A 350 -1.39 -6.89 -16.63
C ASN A 350 -0.68 -6.11 -15.52
N ASP A 351 0.08 -5.10 -15.89
CA ASP A 351 0.71 -4.12 -14.98
C ASP A 351 0.21 -2.70 -15.28
N SER A 352 -1.10 -2.57 -15.51
CA SER A 352 -1.72 -1.28 -15.80
C SER A 352 -1.50 -0.23 -14.71
N LYS A 353 -1.18 -0.65 -13.47
CA LYS A 353 -0.79 0.21 -12.35
C LYS A 353 0.60 0.82 -12.51
N GLY A 354 1.41 0.37 -13.47
CA GLY A 354 2.69 0.97 -13.88
C GLY A 354 2.49 2.31 -14.61
N THR A 355 1.99 3.32 -13.90
CA THR A 355 1.56 4.63 -14.45
C THR A 355 2.68 5.67 -14.54
N ASN A 356 3.91 5.27 -14.29
CA ASN A 356 5.12 6.07 -14.41
C ASN A 356 6.32 5.20 -14.81
N PRO A 357 7.44 5.79 -15.30
CA PRO A 357 8.62 5.05 -15.73
C PRO A 357 9.21 4.14 -14.65
N ASP A 358 9.34 4.58 -13.41
CA ASP A 358 9.94 3.82 -12.31
C ASP A 358 9.16 2.52 -12.01
N ALA A 359 7.83 2.61 -12.02
CA ALA A 359 6.99 1.43 -11.85
C ALA A 359 7.13 0.45 -13.03
N ALA A 360 7.18 0.97 -14.26
CA ALA A 360 7.31 0.17 -15.46
C ALA A 360 8.70 -0.48 -15.61
N ILE A 361 9.77 0.15 -15.10
CA ILE A 361 11.10 -0.47 -14.96
C ILE A 361 11.00 -1.75 -14.13
N LYS A 362 10.34 -1.70 -12.98
CA LYS A 362 10.14 -2.89 -12.12
C LYS A 362 9.31 -3.96 -12.83
N GLY A 363 8.30 -3.54 -13.60
CA GLY A 363 7.48 -4.43 -14.43
C GLY A 363 8.33 -5.25 -15.40
N ILE A 364 9.16 -4.57 -16.21
CA ILE A 364 9.99 -5.29 -17.19
C ILE A 364 11.12 -6.10 -16.55
N GLN A 365 11.71 -5.60 -15.45
CA GLN A 365 12.74 -6.33 -14.71
C GLN A 365 12.23 -7.66 -14.16
N ALA A 366 10.95 -7.75 -13.78
CA ALA A 366 10.31 -8.96 -13.29
C ALA A 366 10.09 -10.03 -14.36
N MET A 367 10.10 -9.68 -15.66
CA MET A 367 9.88 -10.62 -16.74
C MET A 367 11.03 -11.62 -16.87
N LYS A 368 10.68 -12.91 -16.98
CA LYS A 368 11.60 -14.04 -17.17
C LYS A 368 11.64 -14.55 -18.62
N ARG A 369 10.65 -14.15 -19.44
CA ARG A 369 10.51 -14.54 -20.84
C ARG A 369 10.83 -13.35 -21.75
N PRO A 370 11.26 -13.56 -23.01
CA PRO A 370 11.29 -12.49 -24.00
C PRO A 370 9.90 -11.83 -24.06
N THR A 371 9.86 -10.50 -24.03
CA THR A 371 8.61 -9.76 -23.75
C THR A 371 8.24 -8.83 -24.90
N LEU A 372 6.97 -8.84 -25.28
CA LEU A 372 6.34 -7.79 -26.06
C LEU A 372 5.67 -6.83 -25.08
N LEU A 373 6.10 -5.57 -25.09
CA LEU A 373 5.73 -4.57 -24.08
C LEU A 373 4.73 -3.57 -24.66
N ILE A 374 3.58 -3.40 -24.02
CA ILE A 374 2.60 -2.36 -24.35
C ILE A 374 2.85 -1.16 -23.44
N GLY A 375 3.21 -0.02 -24.05
CA GLY A 375 3.54 1.23 -23.38
C GLY A 375 2.73 2.42 -23.88
N GLY A 376 2.85 3.56 -23.15
CA GLY A 376 2.21 4.82 -23.53
C GLY A 376 0.87 5.11 -22.85
N GLY A 377 0.38 6.31 -23.08
CA GLY A 377 -0.84 6.84 -22.47
C GLY A 377 -0.84 8.36 -22.41
N TYR A 378 -1.25 8.93 -21.27
CA TYR A 378 -1.30 10.38 -21.05
C TYR A 378 0.10 10.92 -20.65
N ASP A 379 0.48 12.08 -21.23
CA ASP A 379 1.78 12.71 -20.95
C ASP A 379 1.76 13.49 -19.62
N LYS A 380 2.60 13.06 -18.67
CA LYS A 380 2.91 13.78 -17.42
C LYS A 380 4.26 14.48 -17.48
N GLU A 381 4.75 14.76 -18.69
CA GLU A 381 6.07 15.37 -18.95
C GLU A 381 7.25 14.51 -18.43
N SER A 382 7.04 13.20 -18.33
CA SER A 382 8.08 12.24 -17.91
C SER A 382 9.13 12.05 -19.00
N SER A 383 10.37 11.68 -18.58
CA SER A 383 11.40 11.14 -19.45
C SER A 383 11.32 9.60 -19.49
N TYR A 384 11.71 8.98 -20.60
CA TYR A 384 11.53 7.53 -20.80
C TYR A 384 12.83 6.77 -21.04
N GLU A 385 13.96 7.47 -21.11
CA GLU A 385 15.27 6.92 -21.48
C GLU A 385 15.73 5.84 -20.49
N GLU A 386 15.54 6.06 -19.18
CA GLU A 386 15.89 5.09 -18.14
C GLU A 386 15.03 3.82 -18.25
N TRP A 387 13.73 3.98 -18.51
CA TRP A 387 12.84 2.85 -18.72
C TRP A 387 13.25 2.01 -19.94
N ILE A 388 13.62 2.67 -21.05
CA ILE A 388 14.08 1.99 -22.28
C ILE A 388 15.42 1.27 -22.04
N ARG A 389 16.35 1.90 -21.35
CA ARG A 389 17.63 1.25 -20.98
C ARG A 389 17.43 0.02 -20.08
N ALA A 390 16.39 0.03 -19.25
CA ALA A 390 16.04 -1.10 -18.39
C ALA A 390 15.48 -2.33 -19.14
N PHE A 391 15.26 -2.25 -20.46
CA PHE A 391 14.85 -3.39 -21.27
C PHE A 391 15.85 -4.53 -21.28
N ASP A 392 17.14 -4.22 -21.21
CA ASP A 392 18.23 -5.18 -21.02
C ASP A 392 18.11 -6.45 -21.88
N GLY A 393 17.77 -6.28 -23.16
CA GLY A 393 17.57 -7.37 -24.12
C GLY A 393 16.29 -8.21 -23.93
N LYS A 394 15.49 -7.95 -22.90
CA LYS A 394 14.24 -8.68 -22.62
C LYS A 394 13.10 -8.29 -23.55
N VAL A 395 13.01 -7.00 -23.95
CA VAL A 395 11.93 -6.49 -24.79
C VAL A 395 12.24 -6.76 -26.25
N ARG A 396 11.35 -7.53 -26.91
CA ARG A 396 11.45 -7.83 -28.34
C ARG A 396 10.76 -6.77 -29.20
N TYR A 397 9.61 -6.32 -28.77
CA TYR A 397 8.83 -5.26 -29.40
C TYR A 397 8.25 -4.34 -28.33
N LEU A 398 8.23 -3.05 -28.61
CA LEU A 398 7.54 -2.02 -27.84
C LEU A 398 6.36 -1.53 -28.66
N VAL A 399 5.13 -1.86 -28.24
CA VAL A 399 3.89 -1.43 -28.89
C VAL A 399 3.35 -0.22 -28.10
N LEU A 400 3.17 0.91 -28.77
CA LEU A 400 2.93 2.20 -28.15
C LEU A 400 1.53 2.73 -28.47
N ILE A 401 0.82 3.16 -27.43
CA ILE A 401 -0.53 3.73 -27.51
C ILE A 401 -0.60 5.14 -26.90
N GLY A 402 -1.66 5.85 -27.19
CA GLY A 402 -2.02 7.11 -26.54
C GLY A 402 -1.17 8.31 -26.95
N GLN A 403 -1.27 9.37 -26.16
CA GLN A 403 -0.68 10.67 -26.46
C GLN A 403 0.85 10.67 -26.52
N THR A 404 1.48 9.79 -25.74
CA THR A 404 2.94 9.74 -25.60
C THR A 404 3.65 8.83 -26.62
N ARG A 405 2.91 8.19 -27.54
CA ARG A 405 3.45 7.14 -28.41
C ARG A 405 4.64 7.61 -29.27
N GLU A 406 4.54 8.77 -29.93
CA GLU A 406 5.64 9.31 -30.74
C GLU A 406 6.83 9.81 -29.88
N LYS A 407 6.54 10.39 -28.70
CA LYS A 407 7.57 10.83 -27.75
C LYS A 407 8.40 9.66 -27.24
N ILE A 408 7.74 8.55 -26.89
CA ILE A 408 8.41 7.33 -26.41
C ILE A 408 9.17 6.64 -27.54
N GLU A 409 8.60 6.57 -28.75
CA GLU A 409 9.28 6.02 -29.93
C GLU A 409 10.57 6.76 -30.21
N LYS A 410 10.53 8.11 -30.19
CA LYS A 410 11.73 8.93 -30.35
C LYS A 410 12.78 8.63 -29.31
N ALA A 411 12.40 8.58 -28.03
CA ALA A 411 13.30 8.23 -26.93
C ALA A 411 13.88 6.81 -27.09
N ALA A 412 13.07 5.86 -27.58
CA ALA A 412 13.52 4.49 -27.85
C ALA A 412 14.60 4.47 -28.94
N HIS A 413 14.41 5.18 -30.04
CA HIS A 413 15.37 5.28 -31.13
C HIS A 413 16.67 5.97 -30.68
N GLU A 414 16.57 7.03 -29.88
CA GLU A 414 17.73 7.71 -29.28
C GLU A 414 18.53 6.81 -28.32
N CYS A 415 17.86 5.87 -27.65
CA CYS A 415 18.48 4.84 -26.84
C CYS A 415 18.94 3.58 -27.63
N GLY A 416 18.78 3.56 -28.95
CA GLY A 416 19.21 2.46 -29.82
C GLY A 416 18.20 1.29 -29.92
N PHE A 417 16.97 1.47 -29.44
CA PHE A 417 15.90 0.49 -29.56
C PHE A 417 14.93 0.85 -30.70
N TYR A 418 14.92 0.06 -31.78
CA TYR A 418 14.19 0.35 -33.02
C TYR A 418 12.96 -0.54 -33.26
N ASN A 419 12.74 -1.56 -32.43
CA ASN A 419 11.61 -2.46 -32.56
C ASN A 419 10.33 -1.86 -31.94
N THR A 420 9.93 -0.69 -32.42
CA THR A 420 8.74 0.03 -31.99
C THR A 420 7.59 -0.16 -32.99
N ILE A 421 6.35 -0.19 -32.50
CA ILE A 421 5.14 -0.24 -33.32
C ILE A 421 4.12 0.70 -32.69
N LEU A 422 3.57 1.61 -33.50
CA LEU A 422 2.51 2.50 -33.04
C LEU A 422 1.14 1.83 -33.25
N ALA A 423 0.29 1.87 -32.25
CA ALA A 423 -1.09 1.38 -32.31
C ALA A 423 -2.07 2.50 -31.92
N ASP A 424 -3.28 2.47 -32.48
CA ASP A 424 -4.28 3.51 -32.26
C ASP A 424 -4.97 3.35 -30.89
N ASN A 425 -5.09 2.13 -30.41
CA ASN A 425 -5.74 1.83 -29.12
C ASN A 425 -5.18 0.54 -28.47
N LEU A 426 -5.66 0.23 -27.27
CA LEU A 426 -5.22 -0.93 -26.50
C LEU A 426 -5.61 -2.26 -27.15
N GLU A 427 -6.77 -2.36 -27.79
CA GLU A 427 -7.24 -3.58 -28.47
C GLU A 427 -6.32 -3.95 -29.61
N GLU A 428 -5.99 -2.97 -30.46
CA GLU A 428 -5.03 -3.14 -31.54
C GLU A 428 -3.65 -3.50 -31.04
N ALA A 429 -3.18 -2.87 -29.95
CA ALA A 429 -1.89 -3.19 -29.34
C ALA A 429 -1.83 -4.65 -28.85
N VAL A 430 -2.89 -5.17 -28.23
CA VAL A 430 -3.01 -6.56 -27.80
C VAL A 430 -2.96 -7.48 -29.02
N LYS A 431 -3.70 -7.16 -30.08
CA LYS A 431 -3.71 -7.93 -31.35
C LYS A 431 -2.31 -7.99 -32.00
N ILE A 432 -1.65 -6.82 -32.14
CA ILE A 432 -0.28 -6.75 -32.67
C ILE A 432 0.68 -7.62 -31.84
N CYS A 433 0.58 -7.55 -30.51
CA CYS A 433 1.40 -8.38 -29.63
C CYS A 433 1.12 -9.86 -29.84
N SER A 434 -0.14 -10.29 -29.97
CA SER A 434 -0.47 -11.72 -30.19
C SER A 434 0.07 -12.23 -31.53
N GLU A 435 -0.01 -11.45 -32.61
CA GLU A 435 0.50 -11.78 -33.94
C GLU A 435 2.02 -11.86 -34.00
N LYS A 436 2.74 -11.06 -33.21
CA LYS A 436 4.21 -10.98 -33.16
C LYS A 436 4.85 -11.93 -32.16
N ALA A 437 4.09 -12.36 -31.17
CA ALA A 437 4.57 -13.24 -30.10
C ALA A 437 4.88 -14.66 -30.64
N ARG A 438 5.80 -15.33 -29.99
CA ARG A 438 6.17 -16.72 -30.25
C ARG A 438 5.95 -17.53 -28.98
N LYS A 439 5.71 -18.82 -29.13
CA LYS A 439 5.65 -19.73 -27.98
C LYS A 439 6.87 -19.53 -27.06
N GLY A 440 6.63 -19.31 -25.79
CA GLY A 440 7.66 -19.00 -24.80
C GLY A 440 7.85 -17.51 -24.52
N ASP A 441 7.22 -16.62 -25.30
CA ASP A 441 7.22 -15.17 -25.03
C ASP A 441 6.23 -14.78 -23.92
N ALA A 442 6.33 -13.53 -23.48
CA ALA A 442 5.33 -12.86 -22.65
C ALA A 442 4.81 -11.59 -23.34
N VAL A 443 3.57 -11.22 -23.09
CA VAL A 443 3.00 -9.91 -23.39
C VAL A 443 2.74 -9.20 -22.07
N LEU A 444 3.30 -8.01 -21.91
CA LEU A 444 3.19 -7.20 -20.71
C LEU A 444 2.55 -5.85 -21.02
N LEU A 445 1.41 -5.56 -20.40
CA LEU A 445 0.90 -4.20 -20.31
C LEU A 445 1.58 -3.51 -19.12
N SER A 446 2.60 -2.67 -19.35
CA SER A 446 3.23 -1.83 -18.32
C SER A 446 3.53 -0.45 -18.90
N PRO A 447 2.54 0.45 -18.85
CA PRO A 447 2.44 1.59 -19.75
C PRO A 447 3.45 2.71 -19.53
N ALA A 448 4.10 2.79 -18.38
CA ALA A 448 4.94 3.92 -17.95
C ALA A 448 4.21 5.28 -17.94
N CYS A 449 2.90 5.31 -18.22
CA CYS A 449 2.07 6.49 -18.40
C CYS A 449 0.73 6.36 -17.69
N ALA A 450 0.15 7.50 -17.31
CA ALA A 450 -1.23 7.54 -16.81
C ALA A 450 -2.22 7.06 -17.90
N SER A 451 -3.39 6.60 -17.45
CA SER A 451 -4.46 6.07 -18.32
C SER A 451 -5.38 7.15 -18.90
N TRP A 452 -5.30 8.37 -18.39
CA TRP A 452 -6.21 9.46 -18.74
C TRP A 452 -6.26 9.75 -20.25
N GLY A 453 -7.39 10.22 -20.71
CA GLY A 453 -7.64 10.54 -22.12
C GLY A 453 -8.16 9.36 -22.94
N GLN A 454 -7.79 8.12 -22.59
CA GLN A 454 -8.34 6.90 -23.21
C GLN A 454 -9.18 6.08 -22.23
N PHE A 455 -8.93 6.18 -20.91
CA PHE A 455 -9.60 5.45 -19.85
C PHE A 455 -9.82 6.35 -18.64
N ASP A 456 -10.87 6.08 -17.85
CA ASP A 456 -11.20 6.84 -16.64
C ASP A 456 -10.11 6.70 -15.56
N ASN A 457 -9.52 5.49 -15.44
CA ASN A 457 -8.48 5.14 -14.47
C ASN A 457 -7.64 3.96 -14.98
N TYR A 458 -6.60 3.58 -14.23
CA TYR A 458 -5.74 2.46 -14.60
C TYR A 458 -6.45 1.11 -14.43
N GLU A 459 -7.43 1.01 -13.55
CA GLU A 459 -8.25 -0.19 -13.35
C GLU A 459 -9.02 -0.51 -14.63
N GLN A 460 -9.74 0.46 -15.18
CA GLN A 460 -10.49 0.30 -16.42
C GLN A 460 -9.57 -0.12 -17.58
N ARG A 461 -8.38 0.52 -17.71
CA ARG A 461 -7.38 0.11 -18.72
C ARG A 461 -6.95 -1.34 -18.54
N GLY A 462 -6.68 -1.75 -17.31
CA GLY A 462 -6.26 -3.11 -17.00
C GLY A 462 -7.38 -4.14 -17.19
N ASP A 463 -8.63 -3.79 -16.86
CA ASP A 463 -9.78 -4.68 -17.08
C ASP A 463 -10.05 -4.86 -18.58
N LYS A 464 -9.93 -3.80 -19.39
CA LYS A 464 -10.03 -3.88 -20.85
C LYS A 464 -8.93 -4.75 -21.45
N PHE A 465 -7.69 -4.63 -20.96
CA PHE A 465 -6.62 -5.53 -21.37
C PHE A 465 -6.97 -7.01 -21.12
N LYS A 466 -7.46 -7.32 -19.91
CA LYS A 466 -7.89 -8.69 -19.56
C LYS A 466 -9.04 -9.19 -20.45
N GLU A 467 -9.98 -8.30 -20.75
CA GLU A 467 -11.11 -8.59 -21.65
C GLU A 467 -10.60 -8.96 -23.06
N TYR A 468 -9.72 -8.14 -23.65
CA TYR A 468 -9.16 -8.39 -24.97
C TYR A 468 -8.32 -9.66 -25.02
N VAL A 469 -7.49 -9.93 -24.01
CA VAL A 469 -6.72 -11.17 -23.94
C VAL A 469 -7.64 -12.40 -23.90
N ARG A 470 -8.69 -12.36 -23.07
CA ARG A 470 -9.62 -13.50 -22.91
C ARG A 470 -10.51 -13.73 -24.14
N SER A 471 -10.80 -12.67 -24.91
CA SER A 471 -11.60 -12.79 -26.14
C SER A 471 -10.88 -13.59 -27.21
N MET A 472 -9.55 -13.49 -27.31
CA MET A 472 -8.76 -14.27 -28.29
C MET A 472 -8.93 -15.80 -28.13
N LYS A 473 -9.16 -16.29 -26.90
CA LYS A 473 -9.39 -17.72 -26.62
C LYS A 473 -10.76 -18.20 -27.07
N LYS A 474 -11.74 -17.30 -27.25
CA LYS A 474 -13.12 -17.65 -27.67
C LYS A 474 -13.28 -17.76 -29.17
N GLU A 475 -12.39 -17.17 -29.96
CA GLU A 475 -12.45 -17.20 -31.43
C GLU A 475 -11.89 -18.52 -32.01
N GLU A 476 -11.23 -19.37 -31.19
CA GLU A 476 -10.65 -20.65 -31.60
C GLU A 476 -11.57 -21.87 -31.30
N ASN A 477 -12.75 -21.69 -30.73
CA ASN A 477 -13.77 -22.71 -30.50
C ASN A 477 -15.03 -22.42 -31.35
#